data_1cf21ec7d0a822b20fdf363fae7bb4c1
#
_entry.id   1cf21ec7d0a822b20fdf363fae7bb4c1
#
_cell.length_a   1.000
_cell.length_b   1.000
_cell.length_c   1.000
_cell.angle_alpha   90.00
_cell.angle_beta   90.00
_cell.angle_gamma   90.00
#
_symmetry.space_group_name_H-M   'P 1'
#
loop_
_entity.id
_entity.type
_entity.pdbx_description
1 polymer ?
#
loop_
_entity_poly.entity_id
_entity_poly.type
_entity_poly.pdbx_seq_one_letter_code
_entity_poly.pdbx_strand_id
1 'polypeptide(L)'
;MFGHITRCVALMLLSAAQSASAEELIVEFNGSGNRTTAEFTVRGPWILDWRINSDYTRMLSFDLDLVDGRSGILKGSVLRTKRLGNGVRLFNESGSFRFRINGSFIDWHLKVKKLTPAEAELYSPRTPR
;
A
#
# COMPACT_ATOMS: atom_id res chain seq x y z
N MET A 1 -8.87 18.90 -62.41
CA MET A 1 -9.04 18.39 -62.19
C MET A 1 -8.89 17.51 -61.39
N PHE A 2 -8.61 17.18 -60.72
CA PHE A 2 -8.49 16.43 -59.96
C PHE A 2 -8.23 16.36 -58.82
N GLY A 3 -8.45 16.33 -58.21
CA GLY A 3 -8.33 16.37 -57.08
C GLY A 3 -8.06 15.38 -56.36
N HIS A 4 -7.56 15.15 -55.70
CA HIS A 4 -7.21 14.23 -55.05
C HIS A 4 -7.11 14.18 -53.77
N ILE A 5 -7.41 13.82 -53.20
CA ILE A 5 -7.51 13.70 -52.07
C ILE A 5 -6.91 12.88 -51.37
N THR A 6 -6.36 13.00 -50.70
CA THR A 6 -5.72 12.34 -50.05
C THR A 6 -6.08 12.18 -48.92
N ARG A 7 -6.27 11.48 -48.34
CA ARG A 7 -6.66 11.33 -47.22
C ARG A 7 -5.92 10.78 -46.30
N CYS A 8 -5.55 11.02 -45.59
CA CYS A 8 -4.86 10.65 -44.69
C CYS A 8 -5.47 10.05 -43.74
N VAL A 9 -5.28 9.14 -43.38
CA VAL A 9 -5.85 8.57 -42.50
C VAL A 9 -5.14 8.51 -41.39
N ALA A 10 -5.36 8.96 -40.58
CA ALA A 10 -4.74 9.04 -39.50
C ALA A 10 -4.91 7.98 -38.75
N LEU A 11 -4.27 7.34 -38.45
CA LEU A 11 -4.33 6.38 -37.78
C LEU A 11 -4.07 6.49 -36.54
N MET A 12 -4.63 6.39 -35.80
CA MET A 12 -4.53 6.48 -34.65
C MET A 12 -4.28 5.43 -33.98
N LEU A 13 -3.51 5.25 -33.47
CA LEU A 13 -3.16 4.40 -32.79
C LEU A 13 -3.32 4.44 -31.55
N LEU A 14 -3.89 4.02 -31.01
CA LEU A 14 -4.13 3.97 -29.85
C LEU A 14 -3.52 3.13 -29.15
N SER A 15 -2.70 3.23 -28.67
CA SER A 15 -2.08 2.53 -27.91
C SER A 15 -2.64 2.39 -26.74
N ALA A 16 -3.12 1.51 -26.41
CA ALA A 16 -3.70 1.34 -25.36
C ALA A 16 -2.83 1.06 -24.40
N ALA A 17 -2.51 1.68 -23.80
CA ALA A 17 -1.64 1.45 -22.95
C ALA A 17 -2.09 0.76 -21.93
N GLN A 18 -1.88 -0.06 -21.51
CA GLN A 18 -2.27 -0.69 -20.65
C GLN A 18 -1.60 -0.71 -19.59
N SER A 19 -1.61 -0.32 -18.95
CA SER A 19 -1.15 -0.21 -17.90
C SER A 19 -1.26 -1.15 -17.12
N ALA A 20 -0.73 -1.73 -17.12
CA ALA A 20 -0.77 -2.65 -16.47
C ALA A 20 -0.61 -2.47 -15.19
N SER A 21 -1.19 -2.72 -14.55
CA SER A 21 -1.02 -2.91 -13.31
C SER A 21 -0.36 -2.13 -12.44
N ALA A 22 -0.51 -1.09 -12.43
CA ALA A 22 0.05 -0.37 -11.46
C ALA A 22 -0.71 -0.57 -10.21
N GLU A 23 -0.06 -0.78 -9.18
CA GLU A 23 -0.68 -0.82 -7.87
C GLU A 23 -1.34 0.52 -7.61
N GLU A 24 -2.57 0.51 -7.19
CA GLU A 24 -3.29 1.75 -6.99
C GLU A 24 -3.12 2.26 -5.57
N LEU A 25 -2.55 3.42 -5.39
CA LEU A 25 -2.39 4.02 -4.07
C LEU A 25 -3.75 4.45 -3.54
N ILE A 26 -4.13 3.93 -2.39
CA ILE A 26 -5.39 4.26 -1.73
C ILE A 26 -5.19 5.39 -0.74
N VAL A 27 -4.17 5.29 0.10
CA VAL A 27 -3.92 6.30 1.11
C VAL A 27 -2.49 6.18 1.59
N GLU A 28 -1.97 7.28 2.07
CA GLU A 28 -0.60 7.37 2.55
C GLU A 28 -0.61 8.12 3.87
N PHE A 29 0.09 7.61 4.86
CA PHE A 29 0.21 8.23 6.17
C PHE A 29 1.67 8.42 6.53
N ASN A 30 2.00 9.55 7.12
CA ASN A 30 3.34 9.84 7.62
C ASN A 30 3.23 10.36 9.03
N GLY A 31 4.17 10.05 9.86
CA GLY A 31 4.19 10.59 11.20
C GLY A 31 5.34 10.06 12.02
N SER A 32 5.33 10.42 13.28
CA SER A 32 6.29 9.91 14.24
C SER A 32 5.59 9.65 15.55
N GLY A 33 6.12 8.73 16.32
CA GLY A 33 5.56 8.40 17.62
C GLY A 33 4.24 7.68 17.54
N ASN A 34 3.46 7.80 18.58
CA ASN A 34 2.19 7.11 18.70
C ASN A 34 1.09 7.83 17.95
N ARG A 35 0.28 7.07 17.23
CA ARG A 35 -0.84 7.66 16.50
C ARG A 35 -1.81 6.58 16.03
N THR A 36 -3.08 6.91 16.00
CA THR A 36 -4.08 6.13 15.27
C THR A 36 -4.42 6.93 14.01
N THR A 37 -4.34 6.30 12.85
CA THR A 37 -4.56 7.01 11.59
C THR A 37 -6.04 7.30 11.35
N ALA A 38 -6.31 8.10 10.34
CA ALA A 38 -7.66 8.26 9.84
C ALA A 38 -8.15 6.92 9.27
N GLU A 39 -9.45 6.79 9.21
CA GLU A 39 -10.07 5.60 8.64
C GLU A 39 -9.86 5.56 7.13
N PHE A 40 -9.59 4.38 6.59
CA PHE A 40 -9.52 4.18 5.15
C PHE A 40 -10.33 2.95 4.79
N THR A 41 -10.87 2.95 3.57
CA THR A 41 -11.66 1.83 3.07
C THR A 41 -10.93 1.26 1.86
N VAL A 42 -10.81 -0.04 1.82
CA VAL A 42 -10.10 -0.71 0.74
C VAL A 42 -10.73 -2.06 0.45
N ARG A 43 -10.64 -2.47 -0.80
CA ARG A 43 -11.04 -3.80 -1.19
C ARG A 43 -9.80 -4.65 -1.33
N GLY A 44 -9.84 -5.86 -0.79
CA GLY A 44 -8.75 -6.79 -0.96
C GLY A 44 -8.68 -7.34 -2.38
N PRO A 45 -7.52 -7.79 -2.79
CA PRO A 45 -6.28 -7.78 -2.01
C PRO A 45 -5.62 -6.42 -2.02
N TRP A 46 -4.87 -6.14 -0.99
CA TRP A 46 -4.12 -4.89 -0.89
C TRP A 46 -2.83 -5.13 -0.09
N ILE A 47 -1.90 -4.21 -0.23
CA ILE A 47 -0.66 -4.30 0.54
C ILE A 47 -0.48 -3.06 1.37
N LEU A 48 0.22 -3.23 2.47
CA LEU A 48 0.80 -2.14 3.21
C LEU A 48 2.29 -2.12 2.89
N ASP A 49 2.76 -1.02 2.35
CA ASP A 49 4.17 -0.77 2.14
C ASP A 49 4.60 0.14 3.28
N TRP A 50 5.47 -0.34 4.15
CA TRP A 50 5.86 0.42 5.33
C TRP A 50 7.35 0.71 5.35
N ARG A 51 7.68 1.88 5.87
CA ARG A 51 9.07 2.29 6.07
C ARG A 51 9.19 2.97 7.41
N ILE A 52 10.24 2.65 8.14
CA ILE A 52 10.51 3.26 9.41
C ILE A 52 11.96 3.71 9.47
N ASN A 53 12.15 4.92 9.94
CA ASN A 53 13.45 5.56 10.04
C ASN A 53 13.60 6.21 11.40
N SER A 54 14.81 6.52 11.79
CA SER A 54 15.08 7.23 13.02
C SER A 54 16.45 7.86 12.96
N ASP A 55 16.61 8.94 13.71
CA ASP A 55 17.93 9.52 13.93
C ASP A 55 18.64 8.86 15.09
N TYR A 56 17.96 7.95 15.78
CA TYR A 56 18.51 7.27 16.94
C TYR A 56 18.90 5.83 16.58
N THR A 57 19.83 5.28 17.32
CA THR A 57 20.27 3.92 17.07
C THR A 57 19.88 2.95 18.17
N ARG A 58 19.31 3.47 19.24
CA ARG A 58 18.95 2.65 20.41
C ARG A 58 17.58 3.00 20.89
N MET A 59 16.99 2.11 21.66
CA MET A 59 15.71 2.30 22.31
C MET A 59 14.58 2.48 21.31
N LEU A 60 14.73 1.91 20.13
CA LEU A 60 13.72 1.96 19.11
C LEU A 60 12.66 0.90 19.36
N SER A 61 11.43 1.23 19.15
CA SER A 61 10.37 0.23 19.10
C SER A 61 9.26 0.72 18.17
N PHE A 62 8.66 -0.22 17.47
CA PHE A 62 7.59 0.11 16.56
C PHE A 62 6.58 -1.03 16.56
N ASP A 63 5.37 -0.73 16.99
CA ASP A 63 4.26 -1.67 16.96
C ASP A 63 3.19 -1.10 16.08
N LEU A 64 2.76 -1.87 15.10
CA LEU A 64 1.75 -1.46 14.15
C LEU A 64 0.63 -2.48 14.17
N ASP A 65 -0.56 -2.03 14.48
CA ASP A 65 -1.75 -2.88 14.53
C ASP A 65 -2.76 -2.41 13.51
N LEU A 66 -3.50 -3.35 12.94
CA LEU A 66 -4.64 -3.06 12.11
C LEU A 66 -5.89 -3.17 13.00
N VAL A 67 -6.71 -2.15 13.00
CA VAL A 67 -7.95 -2.15 13.78
C VAL A 67 -9.12 -1.83 12.86
N ASP A 68 -10.31 -2.26 13.29
CA ASP A 68 -11.52 -1.93 12.57
C ASP A 68 -11.72 -0.42 12.57
N GLY A 69 -12.05 0.14 11.43
CA GLY A 69 -12.11 1.59 11.27
C GLY A 69 -13.21 2.25 12.06
N ARG A 70 -14.27 1.52 12.38
CA ARG A 70 -15.40 2.08 13.10
C ARG A 70 -15.35 1.77 14.58
N SER A 71 -15.14 0.52 14.92
CA SER A 71 -15.18 0.09 16.30
C SER A 71 -13.85 0.21 17.03
N GLY A 72 -12.76 0.26 16.29
CA GLY A 72 -11.44 0.23 16.89
C GLY A 72 -11.02 -1.13 17.40
N ILE A 73 -11.82 -2.16 17.12
CA ILE A 73 -11.48 -3.50 17.56
C ILE A 73 -10.26 -3.99 16.82
N LEU A 74 -9.33 -4.59 17.55
CA LEU A 74 -8.10 -5.09 16.99
C LEU A 74 -8.38 -6.19 15.98
N LYS A 75 -7.84 -6.05 14.77
CA LYS A 75 -7.92 -7.06 13.72
C LYS A 75 -6.67 -7.92 13.70
N GLY A 76 -5.56 -7.37 14.07
CA GLY A 76 -4.32 -8.13 14.14
C GLY A 76 -3.10 -7.24 14.24
N SER A 77 -2.01 -7.86 14.67
CA SER A 77 -0.72 -7.18 14.69
C SER A 77 -0.11 -7.27 13.29
N VAL A 78 0.34 -6.16 12.78
CA VAL A 78 0.95 -6.10 11.46
C VAL A 78 2.47 -6.26 11.58
N LEU A 79 3.05 -5.55 12.51
CA LEU A 79 4.49 -5.52 12.65
C LEU A 79 4.88 -5.16 14.08
N ARG A 80 5.88 -5.84 14.60
CA ARG A 80 6.51 -5.48 15.86
C ARG A 80 7.99 -5.60 15.67
N THR A 81 8.71 -4.52 15.85
CA THR A 81 10.14 -4.54 15.58
C THR A 81 10.85 -3.51 16.43
N LYS A 82 12.14 -3.75 16.63
CA LYS A 82 13.04 -2.81 17.27
C LYS A 82 14.13 -2.39 16.29
N ARG A 83 13.94 -2.68 15.01
CA ARG A 83 14.93 -2.36 13.98
C ARG A 83 14.30 -1.49 12.91
N LEU A 84 15.10 -0.58 12.38
CA LEU A 84 14.70 0.21 11.24
C LEU A 84 14.64 -0.66 10.00
N GLY A 85 13.85 -0.24 9.03
CA GLY A 85 13.75 -0.97 7.78
C GLY A 85 12.48 -0.65 7.05
N ASN A 86 12.17 -1.51 6.12
CA ASN A 86 10.96 -1.38 5.32
C ASN A 86 10.47 -2.77 4.92
N GLY A 87 9.27 -2.82 4.46
CA GLY A 87 8.70 -4.10 4.01
C GLY A 87 7.32 -3.90 3.44
N VAL A 88 6.75 -5.02 3.04
CA VAL A 88 5.44 -5.06 2.44
C VAL A 88 4.66 -6.21 3.05
N ARG A 89 3.41 -6.00 3.35
CA ARG A 89 2.55 -7.06 3.84
C ARG A 89 1.25 -7.11 3.04
N LEU A 90 0.87 -8.31 2.62
CA LEU A 90 -0.34 -8.55 1.86
C LEU A 90 -1.53 -8.80 2.77
N PHE A 91 -2.66 -8.20 2.43
CA PHE A 91 -3.93 -8.43 3.08
C PHE A 91 -4.97 -8.80 2.04
N ASN A 92 -5.81 -9.76 2.36
CA ASN A 92 -6.87 -10.16 1.46
C ASN A 92 -8.24 -9.62 1.88
N GLU A 93 -8.32 -9.05 3.06
CA GLU A 93 -9.60 -8.60 3.58
C GLU A 93 -10.03 -7.29 3.00
N SER A 94 -11.30 -7.12 2.80
CA SER A 94 -11.89 -5.84 2.40
C SER A 94 -12.56 -5.22 3.61
N GLY A 95 -12.59 -3.91 3.69
CA GLY A 95 -13.28 -3.24 4.76
C GLY A 95 -12.74 -1.85 5.02
N SER A 96 -13.15 -1.31 6.16
CA SER A 96 -12.67 -0.03 6.64
C SER A 96 -11.79 -0.27 7.84
N PHE A 97 -10.64 0.34 7.84
CA PHE A 97 -9.61 0.08 8.84
C PHE A 97 -8.93 1.36 9.29
N ARG A 98 -8.19 1.25 10.38
CA ARG A 98 -7.23 2.25 10.82
C ARG A 98 -5.98 1.51 11.25
N PHE A 99 -4.85 2.18 11.19
CA PHE A 99 -3.64 1.67 11.80
C PHE A 99 -3.46 2.33 13.16
N ARG A 100 -3.12 1.52 14.15
CA ARG A 100 -2.77 2.04 15.46
C ARG A 100 -1.29 1.81 15.65
N ILE A 101 -0.57 2.89 15.88
CA ILE A 101 0.88 2.88 15.89
C ILE A 101 1.38 3.28 17.27
N ASN A 102 2.29 2.48 17.80
CA ASN A 102 3.03 2.84 18.99
C ASN A 102 4.49 2.81 18.60
N GLY A 103 5.12 3.96 18.58
CA GLY A 103 6.51 4.04 18.16
C GLY A 103 7.32 4.89 19.10
N SER A 104 8.53 4.44 19.42
CA SER A 104 9.47 5.21 20.22
C SER A 104 10.63 5.60 19.34
N PHE A 105 10.85 6.90 19.20
CA PHE A 105 11.97 7.45 18.43
C PHE A 105 11.98 7.03 16.96
N ILE A 106 10.81 6.80 16.40
CA ILE A 106 10.69 6.33 15.02
C ILE A 106 9.78 7.23 14.20
N ASP A 107 10.23 7.54 13.00
CA ASP A 107 9.42 8.18 11.98
C ASP A 107 8.92 7.09 11.05
N TRP A 108 7.67 7.12 10.70
CA TRP A 108 7.07 6.06 9.92
C TRP A 108 6.33 6.61 8.70
N HIS A 109 6.29 5.78 7.67
CA HIS A 109 5.63 6.10 6.43
C HIS A 109 4.88 4.85 5.98
N LEU A 110 3.60 4.97 5.78
CA LEU A 110 2.72 3.85 5.45
C LEU A 110 1.98 4.16 4.16
N LYS A 111 1.99 3.23 3.21
CA LYS A 111 1.23 3.34 1.98
C LYS A 111 0.33 2.14 1.83
N VAL A 112 -0.95 2.37 1.61
CA VAL A 112 -1.93 1.33 1.35
C VAL A 112 -2.17 1.32 -0.15
N LYS A 113 -1.90 0.19 -0.79
CA LYS A 113 -2.05 0.06 -2.24
C LYS A 113 -2.96 -1.11 -2.57
N LYS A 114 -3.93 -0.86 -3.44
CA LYS A 114 -4.82 -1.90 -3.89
C LYS A 114 -4.15 -2.69 -5.01
N LEU A 115 -4.35 -3.99 -5.01
CA LEU A 115 -3.78 -4.88 -6.01
C LEU A 115 -4.86 -5.56 -6.83
N THR A 116 -4.50 -5.99 -8.01
CA THR A 116 -5.32 -6.97 -8.74
C THR A 116 -4.99 -8.35 -8.18
N PRO A 117 -5.84 -9.35 -8.42
CA PRO A 117 -5.52 -10.71 -7.99
C PRO A 117 -4.20 -11.21 -8.55
N ALA A 118 -3.87 -10.84 -9.78
CA ALA A 118 -2.61 -11.25 -10.39
C ALA A 118 -1.42 -10.62 -9.67
N GLU A 119 -1.53 -9.35 -9.31
CA GLU A 119 -0.47 -8.68 -8.57
C GLU A 119 -0.30 -9.28 -7.18
N ALA A 120 -1.39 -9.69 -6.56
CA ALA A 120 -1.34 -10.28 -5.23
C ALA A 120 -0.50 -11.56 -5.19
N GLU A 121 -0.47 -12.28 -6.31
CA GLU A 121 0.35 -13.49 -6.36
C GLU A 121 1.82 -13.21 -6.14
N LEU A 122 2.26 -12.02 -6.49
CA LEU A 122 3.67 -11.66 -6.33
C LEU A 122 4.06 -11.49 -4.86
N TYR A 123 3.08 -11.26 -4.01
CA TYR A 123 3.32 -11.03 -2.60
C TYR A 123 2.94 -12.21 -1.71
N SER A 124 2.39 -13.25 -2.30
CA SER A 124 1.98 -14.42 -1.52
C SER A 124 3.20 -15.25 -1.18
N PRO A 125 3.28 -15.77 0.03
CA PRO A 125 4.39 -16.63 0.39
C PRO A 125 4.38 -17.88 -0.46
N ARG A 126 5.53 -18.30 -0.92
CA ARG A 126 5.62 -19.55 -1.65
C ARG A 126 5.71 -20.68 -0.66
N THR A 127 4.94 -21.70 -0.90
CA THR A 127 5.01 -22.87 -0.05
C THR A 127 6.16 -23.72 -0.53
N PRO A 128 7.12 -24.01 0.29
CA PRO A 128 8.21 -24.87 -0.12
C PRO A 128 7.69 -26.26 -0.35
N ARG A 129 8.26 -26.95 -1.28
CA ARG A 129 7.87 -28.32 -1.55
C ARG A 129 8.77 -29.27 -0.86
#